data_20c86858d1b9d80dd3bb178332fec489
#
_entry.id   20c86858d1b9d80dd3bb178332fec489
#
_cell.length_a   1.000
_cell.length_b   1.000
_cell.length_c   1.000
_cell.angle_alpha   90.00
_cell.angle_beta   90.00
_cell.angle_gamma   90.00
#
_symmetry.space_group_name_H-M   'P 1'
#
loop_
_entity.id
_entity.type
_entity.pdbx_description
1 polymer ?
#
loop_
_entity_poly.entity_id
_entity_poly.type
_entity_poly.pdbx_seq_one_letter_code
_entity_poly.pdbx_strand_id
1 'polypeptide(L)'
;MSTKKIAAWTCVVIAPLLLGPAAAPAAPAKSYRVYVTNERSGDLTVIDGGDFSVIATIPVGKRPRGIHVSPDNKTIYVAVSGTPIEAPPQLDAHGNPIFERKRGDDADDDSGADKSADGIAVVDVATGKLTRKLQAGSDPEEFALSRDGRSIYISNEDVKTASVIDIGAAKVAHIIPVGQEPEGVTPTPDGKQFYVTCEAGGDIYVIDTTTYKVAGHFKVNGRPRSVAFLSNGAIGFIPSESAGEFNVIDPLKIEVIKTITLPTGSRPMHATVSADDQRLYLSNGRAGTIAVIDAHSHQLLDSVKVGTRPWGIGLSPDGKLLFSANGPSNDVSVVDLAAGREVMRIKAGASPWGIAIVAGPR
;
A
#
# COMPACT_ATOMS: atom_id res chain seq x y z
N MET A 1 36.86 91.96 8.70
CA MET A 1 36.90 90.49 8.89
C MET A 1 35.49 89.94 8.71
N SER A 2 35.18 89.33 7.60
CA SER A 2 33.83 88.91 7.24
C SER A 2 33.83 87.39 7.13
N THR A 3 33.09 86.70 8.01
CA THR A 3 32.93 85.25 8.07
C THR A 3 31.76 84.85 7.16
N LYS A 4 32.04 84.22 6.05
CA LYS A 4 31.03 83.57 5.18
C LYS A 4 30.59 82.25 5.75
N LYS A 5 29.30 82.11 6.07
CA LYS A 5 28.68 80.83 6.42
C LYS A 5 28.37 80.07 5.12
N ILE A 6 28.88 78.85 5.02
CA ILE A 6 28.56 77.91 3.98
C ILE A 6 27.38 77.07 4.45
N ALA A 7 26.28 77.09 3.70
CA ALA A 7 25.12 76.21 3.97
C ALA A 7 25.32 74.89 3.19
N ALA A 8 25.33 73.76 3.94
CA ALA A 8 25.34 72.40 3.39
C ALA A 8 23.89 71.94 3.05
N TRP A 9 23.66 71.68 1.79
CA TRP A 9 22.43 71.07 1.32
C TRP A 9 22.56 69.52 1.40
N THR A 10 21.76 68.88 2.20
CA THR A 10 21.69 67.42 2.28
C THR A 10 20.64 66.95 1.26
N CYS A 11 21.10 66.33 0.16
CA CYS A 11 20.20 65.63 -0.76
C CYS A 11 19.74 64.31 -0.15
N VAL A 12 18.44 64.21 0.15
CA VAL A 12 17.79 62.93 0.48
C VAL A 12 17.44 62.21 -0.81
N VAL A 13 18.15 61.12 -1.12
CA VAL A 13 17.83 60.25 -2.24
C VAL A 13 16.75 59.26 -1.76
N ILE A 14 15.51 59.44 -2.21
CA ILE A 14 14.43 58.47 -2.00
C ILE A 14 14.57 57.41 -3.11
N ALA A 15 15.04 56.22 -2.74
CA ALA A 15 15.05 55.07 -3.64
C ALA A 15 13.60 54.52 -3.79
N PRO A 16 13.12 54.26 -5.02
CA PRO A 16 11.83 53.65 -5.21
C PRO A 16 11.87 52.18 -4.74
N LEU A 17 10.99 51.82 -3.82
CA LEU A 17 10.71 50.41 -3.46
C LEU A 17 10.09 49.73 -4.68
N LEU A 18 10.83 48.91 -5.39
CA LEU A 18 10.30 47.99 -6.41
C LEU A 18 9.51 46.89 -5.68
N LEU A 19 8.19 47.01 -5.59
CA LEU A 19 7.30 45.91 -5.28
C LEU A 19 7.43 44.88 -6.41
N GLY A 20 8.09 43.76 -6.13
CA GLY A 20 8.08 42.61 -7.02
C GLY A 20 6.64 42.10 -7.25
N PRO A 21 6.37 41.45 -8.39
CA PRO A 21 5.04 40.91 -8.66
C PRO A 21 4.63 39.98 -7.53
N ALA A 22 3.43 40.19 -6.97
CA ALA A 22 2.82 39.29 -6.01
C ALA A 22 2.77 37.88 -6.64
N ALA A 23 3.31 36.90 -5.94
CA ALA A 23 3.22 35.52 -6.38
C ALA A 23 1.74 35.17 -6.60
N ALA A 24 1.41 34.66 -7.79
CA ALA A 24 0.07 34.18 -8.09
C ALA A 24 -0.32 33.16 -7.02
N PRO A 25 -1.58 33.14 -6.55
CA PRO A 25 -2.03 32.14 -5.60
C PRO A 25 -1.75 30.76 -6.21
N ALA A 26 -1.09 29.88 -5.45
CA ALA A 26 -0.86 28.51 -5.85
C ALA A 26 -2.22 27.88 -6.22
N ALA A 27 -2.26 27.17 -7.37
CA ALA A 27 -3.47 26.43 -7.74
C ALA A 27 -3.89 25.57 -6.55
N PRO A 28 -5.19 25.49 -6.23
CA PRO A 28 -5.66 24.69 -5.11
C PRO A 28 -5.11 23.28 -5.27
N ALA A 29 -4.50 22.74 -4.23
CA ALA A 29 -4.05 21.36 -4.20
C ALA A 29 -5.23 20.48 -4.60
N LYS A 30 -5.03 19.54 -5.54
CA LYS A 30 -6.09 18.62 -5.96
C LYS A 30 -6.61 17.95 -4.71
N SER A 31 -7.90 18.09 -4.43
CA SER A 31 -8.55 17.40 -3.31
C SER A 31 -8.42 15.90 -3.53
N TYR A 32 -8.12 15.15 -2.49
CA TYR A 32 -8.12 13.69 -2.53
C TYR A 32 -8.62 13.16 -1.18
N ARG A 33 -9.00 11.91 -1.16
CA ARG A 33 -9.38 11.21 0.06
C ARG A 33 -8.51 9.98 0.25
N VAL A 34 -8.17 9.69 1.49
CA VAL A 34 -7.47 8.49 1.88
C VAL A 34 -8.48 7.55 2.52
N TYR A 35 -8.59 6.34 1.98
CA TYR A 35 -9.42 5.27 2.52
C TYR A 35 -8.52 4.22 3.13
N VAL A 36 -8.84 3.83 4.36
CA VAL A 36 -8.05 2.90 5.15
C VAL A 36 -8.94 1.77 5.63
N THR A 37 -8.59 0.52 5.30
CA THR A 37 -9.28 -0.65 5.84
C THR A 37 -8.88 -0.86 7.29
N ASN A 38 -9.86 -1.23 8.13
CA ASN A 38 -9.64 -1.52 9.54
C ASN A 38 -10.07 -2.96 9.82
N GLU A 39 -9.10 -3.84 9.87
CA GLU A 39 -9.31 -5.30 9.86
C GLU A 39 -10.20 -5.80 10.99
N ARG A 40 -10.02 -5.26 12.22
CA ARG A 40 -10.78 -5.70 13.40
C ARG A 40 -12.10 -4.98 13.59
N SER A 41 -12.23 -3.72 13.17
CA SER A 41 -13.51 -3.00 13.29
C SER A 41 -14.47 -3.22 12.12
N GLY A 42 -13.99 -3.80 11.01
CA GLY A 42 -14.86 -4.18 9.89
C GLY A 42 -15.33 -3.00 9.04
N ASP A 43 -14.56 -1.92 8.99
CA ASP A 43 -14.92 -0.68 8.34
C ASP A 43 -13.76 -0.03 7.57
N LEU A 44 -14.08 1.06 6.86
CA LEU A 44 -13.11 1.99 6.29
C LEU A 44 -13.11 3.28 7.10
N THR A 45 -11.93 3.77 7.45
CA THR A 45 -11.74 5.16 7.84
C THR A 45 -11.50 5.99 6.58
N VAL A 46 -12.24 7.10 6.41
CA VAL A 46 -12.07 8.04 5.30
C VAL A 46 -11.49 9.34 5.82
N ILE A 47 -10.34 9.73 5.27
CA ILE A 47 -9.58 10.92 5.69
C ILE A 47 -9.59 11.93 4.54
N ASP A 48 -9.85 13.19 4.84
CA ASP A 48 -9.66 14.29 3.90
C ASP A 48 -8.17 14.54 3.69
N GLY A 49 -7.71 14.58 2.44
CA GLY A 49 -6.28 14.76 2.12
C GLY A 49 -5.79 16.21 2.25
N GLY A 50 -6.68 17.17 2.46
CA GLY A 50 -6.32 18.58 2.60
C GLY A 50 -6.03 19.00 4.04
N ASP A 51 -6.88 18.58 4.99
CA ASP A 51 -6.74 18.94 6.40
C ASP A 51 -6.49 17.74 7.33
N PHE A 52 -6.49 16.53 6.77
CA PHE A 52 -6.28 15.25 7.47
C PHE A 52 -7.35 14.91 8.52
N SER A 53 -8.54 15.52 8.43
CA SER A 53 -9.66 15.17 9.27
C SER A 53 -10.28 13.83 8.86
N VAL A 54 -10.75 13.05 9.83
CA VAL A 54 -11.58 11.87 9.56
C VAL A 54 -12.99 12.34 9.23
N ILE A 55 -13.43 12.13 7.98
CA ILE A 55 -14.72 12.65 7.48
C ILE A 55 -15.82 11.59 7.43
N ALA A 56 -15.47 10.30 7.46
CA ALA A 56 -16.44 9.21 7.48
C ALA A 56 -15.83 7.91 8.03
N THR A 57 -16.71 7.03 8.50
CA THR A 57 -16.45 5.61 8.74
C THR A 57 -17.51 4.80 7.99
N ILE A 58 -17.09 3.85 7.15
CA ILE A 58 -17.97 3.09 6.26
C ILE A 58 -17.89 1.61 6.61
N PRO A 59 -18.91 0.99 7.19
CA PRO A 59 -18.95 -0.45 7.41
C PRO A 59 -18.90 -1.20 6.08
N VAL A 60 -18.00 -2.18 5.95
CA VAL A 60 -17.81 -2.95 4.69
C VAL A 60 -17.90 -4.46 4.87
N GLY A 61 -17.82 -4.96 6.09
CA GLY A 61 -17.86 -6.39 6.38
C GLY A 61 -16.78 -6.82 7.35
N LYS A 62 -16.63 -8.13 7.52
CA LYS A 62 -15.65 -8.70 8.44
C LYS A 62 -14.25 -8.64 7.82
N ARG A 63 -13.24 -8.40 8.65
CA ARG A 63 -11.82 -8.50 8.34
C ARG A 63 -11.44 -7.84 6.99
N PRO A 64 -11.74 -6.54 6.76
CA PRO A 64 -11.34 -5.85 5.54
C PRO A 64 -9.82 -5.67 5.49
N ARG A 65 -9.19 -6.12 4.38
CA ARG A 65 -7.74 -6.06 4.17
C ARG A 65 -7.38 -5.32 2.88
N GLY A 66 -7.13 -6.02 1.79
CA GLY A 66 -6.80 -5.40 0.49
C GLY A 66 -7.84 -4.36 0.06
N ILE A 67 -7.39 -3.24 -0.49
CA ILE A 67 -8.25 -2.13 -0.94
C ILE A 67 -7.71 -1.50 -2.21
N HIS A 68 -8.55 -1.40 -3.23
CA HIS A 68 -8.20 -0.76 -4.50
C HIS A 68 -9.32 0.11 -5.04
N VAL A 69 -8.92 1.13 -5.79
CA VAL A 69 -9.82 2.08 -6.44
C VAL A 69 -9.98 1.73 -7.91
N SER A 70 -11.20 1.80 -8.44
CA SER A 70 -11.45 1.64 -9.88
C SER A 70 -10.69 2.70 -10.71
N PRO A 71 -10.30 2.41 -11.95
CA PRO A 71 -9.57 3.36 -12.80
C PRO A 71 -10.29 4.70 -13.02
N ASP A 72 -11.62 4.74 -12.89
CA ASP A 72 -12.43 5.95 -13.00
C ASP A 72 -12.63 6.70 -11.67
N ASN A 73 -12.02 6.23 -10.58
CA ASN A 73 -12.13 6.77 -9.21
C ASN A 73 -13.56 6.81 -8.63
N LYS A 74 -14.49 5.99 -9.15
CA LYS A 74 -15.89 5.99 -8.68
C LYS A 74 -16.21 4.86 -7.71
N THR A 75 -15.40 3.83 -7.70
CA THR A 75 -15.65 2.62 -6.91
C THR A 75 -14.43 2.23 -6.12
N ILE A 76 -14.64 1.84 -4.88
CA ILE A 76 -13.64 1.19 -4.04
C ILE A 76 -14.03 -0.27 -3.89
N TYR A 77 -13.05 -1.15 -4.06
CA TYR A 77 -13.14 -2.57 -3.82
C TYR A 77 -12.36 -2.91 -2.56
N VAL A 78 -12.88 -3.80 -1.73
CA VAL A 78 -12.27 -4.20 -0.46
C VAL A 78 -12.38 -5.72 -0.30
N ALA A 79 -11.26 -6.40 -0.10
CA ALA A 79 -11.28 -7.80 0.28
C ALA A 79 -11.79 -7.93 1.72
N VAL A 80 -12.82 -8.78 1.92
CA VAL A 80 -13.42 -9.06 3.22
C VAL A 80 -13.46 -10.56 3.46
N SER A 81 -13.18 -10.99 4.67
CA SER A 81 -13.07 -12.42 5.03
C SER A 81 -13.81 -12.73 6.32
N GLY A 82 -14.39 -13.92 6.38
CA GLY A 82 -15.00 -14.47 7.58
C GLY A 82 -14.08 -15.35 8.40
N THR A 83 -12.85 -15.55 7.98
CA THR A 83 -11.84 -16.29 8.74
C THR A 83 -11.52 -15.54 10.04
N PRO A 84 -11.51 -16.21 11.21
CA PRO A 84 -11.22 -15.57 12.48
C PRO A 84 -9.84 -14.91 12.49
N ILE A 85 -9.74 -13.71 13.08
CA ILE A 85 -8.45 -13.07 13.30
C ILE A 85 -7.75 -13.79 14.44
N GLU A 86 -6.64 -14.44 14.18
CA GLU A 86 -5.81 -15.05 15.21
C GLU A 86 -5.37 -14.02 16.26
N ALA A 87 -5.24 -14.46 17.52
CA ALA A 87 -4.62 -13.65 18.53
C ALA A 87 -3.17 -13.33 18.11
N PRO A 88 -2.66 -12.13 18.38
CA PRO A 88 -1.26 -11.83 18.10
C PRO A 88 -0.37 -12.87 18.80
N PRO A 89 0.71 -13.33 18.16
CA PRO A 89 1.60 -14.33 18.75
C PRO A 89 2.12 -13.82 20.10
N GLN A 90 2.25 -14.73 21.06
CA GLN A 90 2.90 -14.42 22.32
C GLN A 90 4.33 -13.94 22.05
N LEU A 91 4.78 -12.98 22.84
CA LEU A 91 6.15 -12.47 22.71
C LEU A 91 7.06 -13.20 23.71
N ASP A 92 8.29 -13.52 23.30
CA ASP A 92 9.33 -13.98 24.20
C ASP A 92 9.81 -12.84 25.14
N ALA A 93 10.69 -13.13 26.08
CA ALA A 93 11.25 -12.16 27.00
C ALA A 93 12.03 -11.02 26.31
N HIS A 94 12.32 -11.15 25.03
CA HIS A 94 13.03 -10.17 24.20
C HIS A 94 12.09 -9.42 23.24
N GLY A 95 10.75 -9.66 23.35
CA GLY A 95 9.75 -9.04 22.48
C GLY A 95 9.66 -9.66 21.08
N ASN A 96 10.20 -10.84 20.86
CA ASN A 96 10.06 -11.55 19.60
C ASN A 96 8.78 -12.40 19.62
N PRO A 97 8.02 -12.47 18.52
CA PRO A 97 6.87 -13.34 18.44
C PRO A 97 7.30 -14.81 18.54
N ILE A 98 6.70 -15.52 19.47
CA ILE A 98 6.80 -16.96 19.58
C ILE A 98 5.78 -17.54 18.60
N PHE A 99 6.25 -18.08 17.50
CA PHE A 99 5.41 -18.87 16.61
C PHE A 99 5.43 -20.31 17.16
N GLU A 100 4.36 -20.72 17.84
CA GLU A 100 4.17 -22.13 18.11
C GLU A 100 4.03 -22.84 16.75
N ARG A 101 4.98 -23.71 16.41
CA ARG A 101 4.80 -24.62 15.28
C ARG A 101 3.61 -25.51 15.63
N LYS A 102 2.47 -25.27 14.98
CA LYS A 102 1.38 -26.26 14.96
C LYS A 102 2.00 -27.55 14.42
N ARG A 103 2.11 -28.55 15.27
CA ARG A 103 2.61 -29.88 14.91
C ARG A 103 1.50 -30.59 14.14
N GLY A 104 1.73 -30.87 12.89
CA GLY A 104 0.91 -31.76 12.07
C GLY A 104 0.04 -31.02 11.06
N ASP A 105 0.31 -31.39 9.82
CA ASP A 105 -0.50 -31.24 8.62
C ASP A 105 -1.53 -30.09 8.63
N ASP A 106 -1.20 -29.08 7.94
CA ASP A 106 -1.92 -28.07 7.15
C ASP A 106 -3.48 -28.14 7.08
N ALA A 107 -4.14 -28.61 8.08
CA ALA A 107 -5.55 -28.35 8.28
C ALA A 107 -5.62 -27.03 9.05
N ASP A 108 -5.71 -25.92 8.31
CA ASP A 108 -6.16 -24.66 8.86
C ASP A 108 -7.40 -24.97 9.67
N ASP A 109 -7.37 -24.63 10.97
CA ASP A 109 -8.51 -24.83 11.84
C ASP A 109 -9.59 -23.81 11.44
N ASP A 110 -10.28 -24.11 10.33
CA ASP A 110 -11.43 -23.37 9.80
C ASP A 110 -12.63 -23.45 10.75
N SER A 111 -12.45 -24.04 11.94
CA SER A 111 -13.49 -24.13 12.96
C SER A 111 -13.86 -22.72 13.43
N GLY A 112 -15.01 -22.26 12.94
CA GLY A 112 -15.56 -20.95 13.25
C GLY A 112 -15.45 -19.90 12.12
N ALA A 113 -14.89 -20.24 10.97
CA ALA A 113 -14.88 -19.35 9.81
C ALA A 113 -16.30 -19.16 9.23
N ASP A 114 -16.70 -17.91 9.05
CA ASP A 114 -17.94 -17.56 8.35
C ASP A 114 -17.66 -17.33 6.85
N LYS A 115 -17.54 -18.41 6.10
CA LYS A 115 -17.24 -18.35 4.66
C LYS A 115 -18.28 -17.52 3.86
N SER A 116 -19.48 -17.26 4.41
CA SER A 116 -20.45 -16.37 3.78
C SER A 116 -20.04 -14.90 3.82
N ALA A 117 -19.11 -14.54 4.70
CA ALA A 117 -18.53 -13.19 4.77
C ALA A 117 -17.43 -12.95 3.72
N ASP A 118 -16.82 -14.01 3.17
CA ASP A 118 -15.78 -13.89 2.15
C ASP A 118 -16.28 -13.19 0.90
N GLY A 119 -15.42 -12.37 0.31
CA GLY A 119 -15.76 -11.67 -0.93
C GLY A 119 -15.05 -10.35 -1.14
N ILE A 120 -15.48 -9.62 -2.17
CA ILE A 120 -15.07 -8.26 -2.43
C ILE A 120 -16.24 -7.31 -2.18
N ALA A 121 -16.15 -6.51 -1.14
CA ALA A 121 -17.09 -5.43 -0.86
C ALA A 121 -16.89 -4.29 -1.86
N VAL A 122 -17.99 -3.76 -2.40
CA VAL A 122 -17.98 -2.71 -3.43
C VAL A 122 -18.63 -1.46 -2.86
N VAL A 123 -17.83 -0.40 -2.72
CA VAL A 123 -18.25 0.89 -2.14
C VAL A 123 -18.28 1.95 -3.23
N ASP A 124 -19.40 2.66 -3.33
CA ASP A 124 -19.54 3.83 -4.21
C ASP A 124 -18.88 5.05 -3.56
N VAL A 125 -17.93 5.67 -4.26
CA VAL A 125 -17.12 6.80 -3.75
C VAL A 125 -17.97 8.05 -3.52
N ALA A 126 -18.98 8.30 -4.36
CA ALA A 126 -19.78 9.52 -4.28
C ALA A 126 -20.71 9.50 -3.08
N THR A 127 -21.30 8.35 -2.78
CA THR A 127 -22.26 8.20 -1.67
C THR A 127 -21.63 7.67 -0.39
N GLY A 128 -20.40 7.10 -0.45
CA GLY A 128 -19.76 6.45 0.69
C GLY A 128 -20.52 5.21 1.17
N LYS A 129 -21.24 4.51 0.31
CA LYS A 129 -22.08 3.37 0.70
C LYS A 129 -21.58 2.06 0.10
N LEU A 130 -21.61 1.01 0.91
CA LEU A 130 -21.51 -0.36 0.42
C LEU A 130 -22.71 -0.64 -0.50
N THR A 131 -22.46 -1.01 -1.75
CA THR A 131 -23.49 -1.24 -2.77
C THR A 131 -23.78 -2.70 -3.01
N ARG A 132 -22.74 -3.54 -2.97
CA ARG A 132 -22.83 -5.00 -3.16
C ARG A 132 -21.55 -5.68 -2.66
N LYS A 133 -21.57 -7.02 -2.64
CA LYS A 133 -20.42 -7.87 -2.44
C LYS A 133 -20.32 -8.83 -3.63
N LEU A 134 -19.11 -8.96 -4.21
CA LEU A 134 -18.81 -9.94 -5.24
C LEU A 134 -18.32 -11.22 -4.57
N GLN A 135 -18.66 -12.37 -5.14
CA GLN A 135 -18.06 -13.64 -4.70
C GLN A 135 -16.56 -13.66 -5.01
N ALA A 136 -15.78 -14.13 -4.05
CA ALA A 136 -14.36 -14.43 -4.18
C ALA A 136 -14.11 -15.90 -3.76
N GLY A 137 -12.84 -16.30 -3.69
CA GLY A 137 -12.45 -17.56 -3.07
C GLY A 137 -12.55 -17.51 -1.54
N SER A 138 -11.95 -18.50 -0.87
CA SER A 138 -11.90 -18.57 0.58
C SER A 138 -10.74 -17.74 1.13
N ASP A 139 -11.00 -17.00 2.19
CA ASP A 139 -10.09 -16.05 2.85
C ASP A 139 -9.35 -15.13 1.84
N PRO A 140 -10.09 -14.26 1.16
CA PRO A 140 -9.46 -13.31 0.22
C PRO A 140 -8.61 -12.29 0.98
N GLU A 141 -7.32 -12.19 0.60
CA GLU A 141 -6.37 -11.30 1.26
C GLU A 141 -6.13 -10.01 0.46
N GLU A 142 -5.27 -10.10 -0.52
CA GLU A 142 -4.92 -8.98 -1.38
C GLU A 142 -5.38 -9.28 -2.81
N PHE A 143 -5.67 -8.23 -3.54
CA PHE A 143 -6.13 -8.34 -4.92
C PHE A 143 -5.64 -7.14 -5.75
N ALA A 144 -5.83 -7.22 -7.05
CA ALA A 144 -5.61 -6.09 -7.94
C ALA A 144 -6.66 -6.04 -9.03
N LEU A 145 -6.88 -4.86 -9.57
CA LEU A 145 -7.74 -4.67 -10.75
C LEU A 145 -6.95 -4.91 -12.04
N SER A 146 -7.59 -5.50 -13.02
CA SER A 146 -7.08 -5.47 -14.39
C SER A 146 -6.99 -4.02 -14.89
N ARG A 147 -6.08 -3.76 -15.83
CA ARG A 147 -5.86 -2.41 -16.37
C ARG A 147 -7.12 -1.74 -16.92
N ASP A 148 -8.03 -2.52 -17.49
CA ASP A 148 -9.32 -2.04 -18.02
C ASP A 148 -10.43 -1.95 -16.96
N GLY A 149 -10.15 -2.35 -15.72
CA GLY A 149 -11.08 -2.33 -14.61
C GLY A 149 -12.23 -3.33 -14.71
N ARG A 150 -12.14 -4.36 -15.57
CA ARG A 150 -13.18 -5.34 -15.78
C ARG A 150 -13.02 -6.61 -14.95
N SER A 151 -11.82 -6.87 -14.50
CA SER A 151 -11.50 -8.06 -13.71
C SER A 151 -10.79 -7.72 -12.41
N ILE A 152 -10.94 -8.58 -11.43
CA ILE A 152 -10.17 -8.60 -10.19
C ILE A 152 -9.34 -9.87 -10.18
N TYR A 153 -8.04 -9.74 -9.94
CA TYR A 153 -7.12 -10.84 -9.65
C TYR A 153 -6.94 -10.90 -8.15
N ILE A 154 -7.20 -12.03 -7.52
CA ILE A 154 -7.23 -12.15 -6.06
C ILE A 154 -6.54 -13.42 -5.57
N SER A 155 -5.83 -13.32 -4.46
CA SER A 155 -5.29 -14.44 -3.70
C SER A 155 -6.33 -15.01 -2.74
N ASN A 156 -6.39 -16.34 -2.63
CA ASN A 156 -7.25 -17.05 -1.71
C ASN A 156 -6.37 -17.92 -0.81
N GLU A 157 -6.12 -17.43 0.41
CA GLU A 157 -5.09 -17.97 1.30
C GLU A 157 -5.32 -19.44 1.64
N ASP A 158 -6.53 -19.77 2.14
CA ASP A 158 -6.88 -21.12 2.64
C ASP A 158 -6.82 -22.23 1.58
N VAL A 159 -7.02 -21.90 0.30
CA VAL A 159 -7.21 -22.90 -0.76
C VAL A 159 -6.08 -22.93 -1.80
N LYS A 160 -4.99 -22.20 -1.56
CA LYS A 160 -3.77 -22.21 -2.41
C LYS A 160 -4.08 -21.88 -3.87
N THR A 161 -4.97 -20.92 -4.10
CA THR A 161 -5.36 -20.49 -5.45
C THR A 161 -5.31 -18.99 -5.62
N ALA A 162 -5.12 -18.55 -6.86
CA ALA A 162 -5.53 -17.23 -7.30
C ALA A 162 -6.83 -17.35 -8.10
N SER A 163 -7.70 -16.36 -8.00
CA SER A 163 -8.95 -16.31 -8.77
C SER A 163 -9.01 -15.08 -9.65
N VAL A 164 -9.75 -15.17 -10.74
CA VAL A 164 -10.11 -14.05 -11.60
C VAL A 164 -11.61 -13.84 -11.50
N ILE A 165 -12.02 -12.67 -11.05
CA ILE A 165 -13.43 -12.29 -10.92
C ILE A 165 -13.80 -11.39 -12.10
N ASP A 166 -14.83 -11.74 -12.86
CA ASP A 166 -15.48 -10.84 -13.82
C ASP A 166 -16.41 -9.90 -13.05
N ILE A 167 -16.07 -8.61 -13.01
CA ILE A 167 -16.82 -7.60 -12.26
C ILE A 167 -18.23 -7.39 -12.83
N GLY A 168 -18.37 -7.44 -14.17
CA GLY A 168 -19.63 -7.25 -14.87
C GLY A 168 -20.59 -8.41 -14.63
N ALA A 169 -20.08 -9.64 -14.71
CA ALA A 169 -20.85 -10.85 -14.47
C ALA A 169 -21.00 -11.17 -12.97
N ALA A 170 -20.26 -10.47 -12.09
CA ALA A 170 -20.23 -10.66 -10.65
C ALA A 170 -19.91 -12.11 -10.22
N LYS A 171 -18.99 -12.77 -10.90
CA LYS A 171 -18.63 -14.18 -10.66
C LYS A 171 -17.15 -14.46 -10.81
N VAL A 172 -16.68 -15.51 -10.16
CA VAL A 172 -15.36 -16.09 -10.41
C VAL A 172 -15.36 -16.71 -11.81
N ALA A 173 -14.48 -16.23 -12.68
CA ALA A 173 -14.32 -16.70 -14.04
C ALA A 173 -13.23 -17.78 -14.17
N HIS A 174 -12.14 -17.64 -13.40
CA HIS A 174 -11.02 -18.59 -13.41
C HIS A 174 -10.52 -18.82 -11.99
N ILE A 175 -10.06 -20.06 -11.74
CA ILE A 175 -9.36 -20.46 -10.52
C ILE A 175 -8.03 -21.08 -10.97
N ILE A 176 -6.94 -20.60 -10.40
CA ILE A 176 -5.57 -20.92 -10.82
C ILE A 176 -4.82 -21.44 -9.59
N PRO A 177 -4.41 -22.73 -9.57
CA PRO A 177 -3.57 -23.23 -8.49
C PRO A 177 -2.23 -22.49 -8.41
N VAL A 178 -1.84 -22.11 -7.19
CA VAL A 178 -0.58 -21.45 -6.85
C VAL A 178 0.07 -22.10 -5.62
N GLY A 179 1.04 -21.46 -4.99
CA GLY A 179 1.71 -21.96 -3.79
C GLY A 179 0.88 -21.84 -2.51
N GLN A 180 1.49 -22.18 -1.39
CA GLN A 180 0.89 -22.11 -0.05
C GLN A 180 0.82 -20.67 0.45
N GLU A 181 -0.26 -20.33 1.15
CA GLU A 181 -0.52 -19.00 1.72
C GLU A 181 -0.31 -17.90 0.64
N PRO A 182 -1.09 -17.89 -0.46
CA PRO A 182 -0.99 -16.81 -1.44
C PRO A 182 -1.53 -15.51 -0.84
N GLU A 183 -0.73 -14.45 -0.87
CA GLU A 183 -1.07 -13.17 -0.27
C GLU A 183 -1.11 -12.02 -1.28
N GLY A 184 0.04 -11.52 -1.72
CA GLY A 184 0.11 -10.36 -2.61
C GLY A 184 -0.25 -10.67 -4.05
N VAL A 185 -1.02 -9.78 -4.68
CA VAL A 185 -1.36 -9.85 -6.11
C VAL A 185 -1.06 -8.52 -6.78
N THR A 186 -0.22 -8.54 -7.82
CA THR A 186 0.15 -7.30 -8.52
C THR A 186 0.25 -7.54 -10.03
N PRO A 187 -0.52 -6.82 -10.88
CA PRO A 187 -0.37 -6.88 -12.32
C PRO A 187 0.89 -6.13 -12.79
N THR A 188 1.49 -6.61 -13.86
CA THR A 188 2.53 -5.84 -14.56
C THR A 188 1.95 -4.54 -15.12
N PRO A 189 2.75 -3.46 -15.28
CA PRO A 189 2.27 -2.18 -15.80
C PRO A 189 1.64 -2.25 -17.20
N ASP A 190 2.06 -3.20 -18.04
CA ASP A 190 1.46 -3.44 -19.35
C ASP A 190 0.17 -4.29 -19.28
N GLY A 191 -0.14 -4.86 -18.12
CA GLY A 191 -1.33 -5.66 -17.86
C GLY A 191 -1.33 -7.05 -18.47
N LYS A 192 -0.19 -7.54 -19.02
CA LYS A 192 -0.11 -8.86 -19.66
C LYS A 192 0.07 -10.02 -18.68
N GLN A 193 0.56 -9.74 -17.50
CA GLN A 193 0.77 -10.71 -16.44
C GLN A 193 0.32 -10.16 -15.09
N PHE A 194 0.09 -11.03 -14.13
CA PHE A 194 0.03 -10.67 -12.73
C PHE A 194 0.85 -11.64 -11.89
N TYR A 195 1.42 -11.13 -10.84
CA TYR A 195 2.26 -11.84 -9.90
C TYR A 195 1.47 -12.16 -8.64
N VAL A 196 1.65 -13.38 -8.13
CA VAL A 196 1.09 -13.83 -6.86
C VAL A 196 2.25 -14.24 -5.97
N THR A 197 2.35 -13.63 -4.79
CA THR A 197 3.33 -14.01 -3.77
C THR A 197 2.72 -15.05 -2.86
N CYS A 198 3.47 -16.12 -2.53
CA CYS A 198 3.04 -17.18 -1.64
C CYS A 198 3.99 -17.25 -0.45
N GLU A 199 3.48 -16.92 0.74
CA GLU A 199 4.28 -16.69 1.93
C GLU A 199 5.02 -17.93 2.43
N ALA A 200 4.30 -19.04 2.65
CA ALA A 200 4.86 -20.20 3.32
C ALA A 200 6.00 -20.86 2.54
N GLY A 201 5.93 -20.84 1.22
CA GLY A 201 6.93 -21.47 0.36
C GLY A 201 8.00 -20.50 -0.18
N GLY A 202 7.78 -19.19 -0.07
CA GLY A 202 8.60 -18.18 -0.74
C GLY A 202 8.41 -18.18 -2.26
N ASP A 203 7.32 -18.77 -2.75
CA ASP A 203 7.06 -18.94 -4.18
C ASP A 203 6.42 -17.68 -4.77
N ILE A 204 6.83 -17.33 -5.98
CA ILE A 204 6.25 -16.25 -6.78
C ILE A 204 5.72 -16.88 -8.06
N TYR A 205 4.41 -16.81 -8.25
CA TYR A 205 3.76 -17.28 -9.46
C TYR A 205 3.48 -16.11 -10.40
N VAL A 206 3.78 -16.29 -11.67
CA VAL A 206 3.51 -15.32 -12.75
C VAL A 206 2.45 -15.89 -13.64
N ILE A 207 1.34 -15.20 -13.79
CA ILE A 207 0.16 -15.67 -14.51
C ILE A 207 -0.09 -14.77 -15.71
N ASP A 208 -0.26 -15.37 -16.88
CA ASP A 208 -0.61 -14.68 -18.12
C ASP A 208 -2.09 -14.28 -18.11
N THR A 209 -2.39 -13.01 -18.38
CA THR A 209 -3.75 -12.46 -18.28
C THR A 209 -4.64 -12.78 -19.47
N THR A 210 -4.10 -13.35 -20.55
CA THR A 210 -4.87 -13.78 -21.74
C THR A 210 -5.32 -15.23 -21.60
N THR A 211 -4.42 -16.08 -21.12
CA THR A 211 -4.66 -17.52 -21.04
C THR A 211 -5.06 -17.98 -19.64
N TYR A 212 -4.82 -17.14 -18.61
CA TYR A 212 -4.98 -17.44 -17.19
C TYR A 212 -4.22 -18.70 -16.75
N LYS A 213 -3.04 -18.93 -17.36
CA LYS A 213 -2.13 -20.02 -17.01
C LYS A 213 -0.87 -19.47 -16.35
N VAL A 214 -0.24 -20.28 -15.54
CA VAL A 214 1.08 -19.98 -14.99
C VAL A 214 2.09 -19.90 -16.13
N ALA A 215 2.65 -18.71 -16.35
CA ALA A 215 3.67 -18.42 -17.35
C ALA A 215 5.08 -18.70 -16.82
N GLY A 216 5.27 -18.59 -15.51
CA GLY A 216 6.54 -18.85 -14.84
C GLY A 216 6.40 -18.86 -13.34
N HIS A 217 7.46 -19.30 -12.68
CA HIS A 217 7.51 -19.43 -11.24
C HIS A 217 8.97 -19.39 -10.78
N PHE A 218 9.23 -18.70 -9.66
CA PHE A 218 10.55 -18.65 -9.02
C PHE A 218 10.40 -18.48 -7.50
N LYS A 219 11.51 -18.58 -6.77
CA LYS A 219 11.51 -18.45 -5.31
C LYS A 219 12.31 -17.25 -4.84
N VAL A 220 11.88 -16.71 -3.72
CA VAL A 220 12.62 -15.76 -2.89
C VAL A 220 12.74 -16.30 -1.46
N ASN A 221 13.64 -15.74 -0.65
CA ASN A 221 13.74 -16.11 0.75
C ASN A 221 12.65 -15.45 1.59
N GLY A 222 12.32 -16.09 2.70
CA GLY A 222 11.37 -15.55 3.67
C GLY A 222 9.94 -15.51 3.15
N ARG A 223 9.12 -14.64 3.73
CA ARG A 223 7.70 -14.47 3.44
C ARG A 223 7.51 -13.29 2.47
N PRO A 224 7.39 -13.52 1.15
CA PRO A 224 7.11 -12.44 0.19
C PRO A 224 5.68 -11.93 0.38
N ARG A 225 5.51 -10.59 0.48
CA ARG A 225 4.22 -9.97 0.84
C ARG A 225 3.55 -9.23 -0.31
N SER A 226 4.31 -8.60 -1.18
CA SER A 226 3.80 -7.77 -2.26
C SER A 226 4.79 -7.71 -3.41
N VAL A 227 4.36 -7.13 -4.54
CA VAL A 227 5.25 -6.77 -5.64
C VAL A 227 4.99 -5.32 -6.02
N ALA A 228 6.04 -4.56 -6.32
CA ALA A 228 5.91 -3.25 -6.94
C ALA A 228 6.78 -3.19 -8.18
N PHE A 229 6.31 -2.53 -9.24
CA PHE A 229 7.05 -2.40 -10.49
C PHE A 229 7.41 -0.94 -10.78
N LEU A 230 8.53 -0.72 -11.47
CA LEU A 230 8.74 0.53 -12.18
C LEU A 230 7.64 0.71 -13.24
N SER A 231 7.28 1.95 -13.56
CA SER A 231 6.17 2.27 -14.47
C SER A 231 6.31 1.64 -15.86
N ASN A 232 7.55 1.44 -16.31
CA ASN A 232 7.87 0.80 -17.59
C ASN A 232 7.87 -0.75 -17.52
N GLY A 233 7.69 -1.33 -16.33
CA GLY A 233 7.70 -2.77 -16.11
C GLY A 233 9.07 -3.46 -16.29
N ALA A 234 10.16 -2.71 -16.39
CA ALA A 234 11.48 -3.31 -16.60
C ALA A 234 12.06 -3.96 -15.34
N ILE A 235 11.68 -3.49 -14.19
CA ILE A 235 12.13 -3.95 -12.87
C ILE A 235 10.95 -4.10 -11.93
N GLY A 236 10.97 -5.13 -11.11
CA GLY A 236 10.05 -5.31 -9.98
C GLY A 236 10.81 -5.47 -8.66
N PHE A 237 10.09 -5.22 -7.56
CA PHE A 237 10.60 -5.27 -6.18
C PHE A 237 9.68 -6.12 -5.33
N ILE A 238 10.24 -7.10 -4.61
CA ILE A 238 9.51 -8.02 -3.75
C ILE A 238 10.08 -7.94 -2.33
N PRO A 239 9.38 -7.35 -1.36
CA PRO A 239 9.78 -7.42 0.05
C PRO A 239 9.59 -8.84 0.59
N SER A 240 10.58 -9.33 1.32
CA SER A 240 10.60 -10.63 1.98
C SER A 240 10.68 -10.44 3.48
N GLU A 241 9.52 -10.55 4.15
CA GLU A 241 9.33 -10.14 5.55
C GLU A 241 10.30 -10.82 6.51
N SER A 242 10.26 -12.15 6.57
CA SER A 242 11.04 -12.90 7.58
C SER A 242 12.53 -12.94 7.28
N ALA A 243 12.93 -12.74 6.03
CA ALA A 243 14.33 -12.63 5.64
C ALA A 243 14.91 -11.23 5.92
N GLY A 244 14.06 -10.20 6.08
CA GLY A 244 14.52 -8.82 6.29
C GLY A 244 15.23 -8.24 5.07
N GLU A 245 14.77 -8.59 3.88
CA GLU A 245 15.37 -8.20 2.60
C GLU A 245 14.31 -7.83 1.57
N PHE A 246 14.71 -7.25 0.46
CA PHE A 246 13.88 -7.18 -0.73
C PHE A 246 14.63 -7.68 -1.94
N ASN A 247 13.88 -8.24 -2.88
CA ASN A 247 14.41 -8.82 -4.11
C ASN A 247 14.08 -7.91 -5.27
N VAL A 248 15.06 -7.70 -6.14
CA VAL A 248 14.92 -7.01 -7.42
C VAL A 248 14.76 -8.07 -8.50
N ILE A 249 13.73 -7.97 -9.29
CA ILE A 249 13.40 -8.96 -10.33
C ILE A 249 13.44 -8.36 -11.73
N ASP A 250 13.78 -9.19 -12.70
CA ASP A 250 13.58 -8.95 -14.14
C ASP A 250 12.28 -9.63 -14.56
N PRO A 251 11.19 -8.87 -14.78
CA PRO A 251 9.89 -9.47 -15.15
C PRO A 251 9.86 -10.16 -16.50
N LEU A 252 10.73 -9.78 -17.45
CA LEU A 252 10.79 -10.41 -18.76
C LEU A 252 11.44 -11.79 -18.68
N LYS A 253 12.40 -11.97 -17.78
CA LYS A 253 13.07 -13.25 -17.57
C LYS A 253 12.42 -14.09 -16.47
N ILE A 254 11.54 -13.49 -15.66
CA ILE A 254 10.89 -14.12 -14.51
C ILE A 254 11.94 -14.66 -13.53
N GLU A 255 12.89 -13.81 -13.16
CA GLU A 255 14.00 -14.19 -12.26
C GLU A 255 14.37 -13.06 -11.28
N VAL A 256 14.96 -13.46 -10.16
CA VAL A 256 15.62 -12.54 -9.23
C VAL A 256 16.99 -12.16 -9.81
N ILE A 257 17.23 -10.85 -9.96
CA ILE A 257 18.52 -10.34 -10.45
C ILE A 257 19.40 -9.79 -9.31
N LYS A 258 18.80 -9.45 -8.15
CA LYS A 258 19.52 -8.95 -6.99
C LYS A 258 18.71 -9.10 -5.72
N THR A 259 19.36 -9.40 -4.60
CA THR A 259 18.77 -9.40 -3.27
C THR A 259 19.50 -8.36 -2.40
N ILE A 260 18.73 -7.54 -1.68
CA ILE A 260 19.21 -6.45 -0.85
C ILE A 260 18.77 -6.68 0.59
N THR A 261 19.72 -6.87 1.48
CA THR A 261 19.46 -6.99 2.92
C THR A 261 19.20 -5.61 3.52
N LEU A 262 18.11 -5.49 4.29
CA LEU A 262 17.76 -4.30 5.03
C LEU A 262 18.38 -4.32 6.45
N PRO A 263 18.39 -3.20 7.17
CA PRO A 263 18.85 -3.17 8.57
C PRO A 263 18.13 -4.21 9.41
N THR A 264 18.86 -4.80 10.37
CA THR A 264 18.34 -5.86 11.26
C THR A 264 17.01 -5.45 11.90
N GLY A 265 16.02 -6.33 11.84
CA GLY A 265 14.70 -6.10 12.42
C GLY A 265 13.71 -5.33 11.53
N SER A 266 14.06 -5.02 10.27
CA SER A 266 13.17 -4.29 9.34
C SER A 266 11.82 -4.99 9.12
N ARG A 267 11.80 -6.23 8.68
CA ARG A 267 10.59 -6.98 8.29
C ARG A 267 9.72 -6.23 7.29
N PRO A 268 10.17 -6.11 6.03
CA PRO A 268 9.46 -5.37 5.00
C PRO A 268 8.16 -6.09 4.58
N MET A 269 7.08 -5.32 4.46
CA MET A 269 5.72 -5.81 4.21
C MET A 269 5.21 -5.39 2.84
N HIS A 270 4.94 -4.11 2.66
CA HIS A 270 4.36 -3.54 1.44
C HIS A 270 5.37 -2.66 0.71
N ALA A 271 5.36 -2.74 -0.62
CA ALA A 271 6.20 -1.96 -1.51
C ALA A 271 5.37 -1.00 -2.36
N THR A 272 5.83 0.23 -2.54
CA THR A 272 5.29 1.16 -3.53
C THR A 272 6.40 1.98 -4.17
N VAL A 273 6.26 2.31 -5.46
CA VAL A 273 7.24 3.09 -6.22
C VAL A 273 6.67 4.50 -6.44
N SER A 274 7.52 5.53 -6.38
CA SER A 274 7.13 6.89 -6.73
C SER A 274 6.74 7.01 -8.21
N ALA A 275 5.86 7.97 -8.53
CA ALA A 275 5.36 8.15 -9.90
C ALA A 275 6.45 8.51 -10.94
N ASP A 276 7.60 9.01 -10.48
CA ASP A 276 8.79 9.33 -11.30
C ASP A 276 9.80 8.17 -11.38
N ASP A 277 9.47 7.00 -10.82
CA ASP A 277 10.31 5.81 -10.74
C ASP A 277 11.65 6.01 -9.98
N GLN A 278 11.81 7.11 -9.20
CA GLN A 278 13.07 7.39 -8.52
C GLN A 278 13.18 6.74 -7.15
N ARG A 279 12.06 6.48 -6.48
CA ARG A 279 12.02 5.98 -5.10
C ARG A 279 11.17 4.72 -4.96
N LEU A 280 11.70 3.77 -4.22
CA LEU A 280 10.96 2.63 -3.68
C LEU A 280 10.75 2.88 -2.18
N TYR A 281 9.52 2.74 -1.72
CA TYR A 281 9.16 2.82 -0.32
C TYR A 281 8.73 1.44 0.17
N LEU A 282 9.28 1.03 1.32
CA LEU A 282 8.90 -0.23 1.98
C LEU A 282 8.41 0.05 3.39
N SER A 283 7.24 -0.45 3.75
CA SER A 283 6.82 -0.46 5.14
C SER A 283 7.56 -1.59 5.88
N ASN A 284 8.24 -1.27 6.99
CA ASN A 284 8.98 -2.23 7.80
C ASN A 284 8.20 -2.54 9.07
N GLY A 285 7.42 -3.62 9.05
CA GLY A 285 6.46 -3.94 10.09
C GLY A 285 7.05 -4.00 11.50
N ARG A 286 8.15 -4.70 11.70
CA ARG A 286 8.75 -4.82 13.04
C ARG A 286 9.49 -3.57 13.48
N ALA A 287 10.22 -2.93 12.57
CA ALA A 287 10.97 -1.71 12.89
C ALA A 287 10.06 -0.50 13.14
N GLY A 288 8.81 -0.51 12.66
CA GLY A 288 7.90 0.63 12.72
C GLY A 288 8.46 1.81 11.91
N THR A 289 8.93 1.54 10.69
CA THR A 289 9.54 2.54 9.82
C THR A 289 9.10 2.38 8.37
N ILE A 290 9.27 3.43 7.59
CA ILE A 290 9.23 3.40 6.13
C ILE A 290 10.66 3.53 5.62
N ALA A 291 11.15 2.52 4.93
CA ALA A 291 12.42 2.60 4.21
C ALA A 291 12.23 3.40 2.93
N VAL A 292 13.10 4.37 2.70
CA VAL A 292 13.19 5.15 1.46
C VAL A 292 14.42 4.67 0.70
N ILE A 293 14.22 4.09 -0.47
CA ILE A 293 15.25 3.42 -1.25
C ILE A 293 15.34 4.09 -2.63
N ASP A 294 16.54 4.28 -3.14
CA ASP A 294 16.74 4.67 -4.52
C ASP A 294 16.39 3.49 -5.43
N ALA A 295 15.41 3.67 -6.30
CA ALA A 295 14.85 2.57 -7.10
C ALA A 295 15.80 2.03 -8.19
N HIS A 296 16.88 2.77 -8.52
CA HIS A 296 17.85 2.39 -9.55
C HIS A 296 19.13 1.81 -8.96
N SER A 297 19.71 2.47 -7.95
CA SER A 297 20.91 1.95 -7.26
C SER A 297 20.59 0.91 -6.21
N HIS A 298 19.34 0.86 -5.75
CA HIS A 298 18.81 0.01 -4.68
C HIS A 298 19.43 0.32 -3.30
N GLN A 299 19.96 1.52 -3.12
CA GLN A 299 20.55 1.96 -1.85
C GLN A 299 19.45 2.48 -0.92
N LEU A 300 19.53 2.09 0.36
CA LEU A 300 18.73 2.69 1.41
C LEU A 300 19.19 4.14 1.63
N LEU A 301 18.29 5.08 1.42
CA LEU A 301 18.55 6.52 1.57
C LEU A 301 18.13 7.03 2.94
N ASP A 302 17.00 6.54 3.46
CA ASP A 302 16.43 6.98 4.73
C ASP A 302 15.53 5.90 5.34
N SER A 303 15.21 6.05 6.63
CA SER A 303 14.29 5.18 7.37
C SER A 303 13.44 6.02 8.32
N VAL A 304 12.25 6.38 7.86
CA VAL A 304 11.33 7.29 8.57
C VAL A 304 10.51 6.54 9.60
N LYS A 305 10.55 6.99 10.86
CA LYS A 305 9.77 6.42 11.97
C LYS A 305 8.29 6.71 11.77
N VAL A 306 7.43 5.68 11.95
CA VAL A 306 5.97 5.75 11.89
C VAL A 306 5.34 5.01 13.07
N GLY A 307 4.06 4.68 13.00
CA GLY A 307 3.38 3.90 14.05
C GLY A 307 3.85 2.45 14.14
N THR A 308 3.13 1.67 14.97
CA THR A 308 3.51 0.29 15.25
C THR A 308 3.03 -0.64 14.13
N ARG A 309 3.94 -1.45 13.61
CA ARG A 309 3.70 -2.46 12.57
C ARG A 309 2.96 -1.88 11.35
N PRO A 310 3.61 -0.97 10.60
CA PRO A 310 3.05 -0.45 9.36
C PRO A 310 2.84 -1.59 8.34
N TRP A 311 1.68 -1.59 7.70
CA TRP A 311 1.28 -2.52 6.65
C TRP A 311 1.21 -1.80 5.30
N GLY A 312 -0.01 -1.56 4.82
CA GLY A 312 -0.25 -0.85 3.58
C GLY A 312 0.24 0.59 3.62
N ILE A 313 0.79 1.04 2.51
CA ILE A 313 1.24 2.40 2.30
C ILE A 313 0.68 2.96 1.00
N GLY A 314 0.46 4.28 0.96
CA GLY A 314 -0.03 4.95 -0.23
C GLY A 314 0.54 6.36 -0.36
N LEU A 315 0.81 6.79 -1.60
CA LEU A 315 1.33 8.11 -1.91
C LEU A 315 0.20 9.10 -2.23
N SER A 316 0.32 10.34 -1.76
CA SER A 316 -0.55 11.43 -2.23
C SER A 316 -0.42 11.61 -3.74
N PRO A 317 -1.46 12.16 -4.44
CA PRO A 317 -1.43 12.31 -5.90
C PRO A 317 -0.30 13.21 -6.43
N ASP A 318 0.26 14.08 -5.59
CA ASP A 318 1.42 14.93 -5.91
C ASP A 318 2.76 14.32 -5.49
N GLY A 319 2.74 13.12 -4.88
CA GLY A 319 3.93 12.39 -4.44
C GLY A 319 4.68 13.01 -3.26
N LYS A 320 4.10 14.00 -2.55
CA LYS A 320 4.79 14.68 -1.45
C LYS A 320 4.58 14.01 -0.10
N LEU A 321 3.46 13.34 0.08
CA LEU A 321 3.11 12.65 1.31
C LEU A 321 2.99 11.15 1.10
N LEU A 322 3.36 10.41 2.12
CA LEU A 322 3.11 8.98 2.22
C LEU A 322 2.22 8.73 3.44
N PHE A 323 1.18 7.93 3.25
CA PHE A 323 0.30 7.46 4.31
C PHE A 323 0.66 6.01 4.66
N SER A 324 0.67 5.67 5.95
CA SER A 324 0.99 4.33 6.43
C SER A 324 -0.07 3.86 7.42
N ALA A 325 -0.69 2.73 7.14
CA ALA A 325 -1.63 2.07 8.04
C ALA A 325 -0.86 1.30 9.12
N ASN A 326 -1.07 1.63 10.40
CA ASN A 326 -0.32 1.08 11.51
C ASN A 326 -1.26 0.21 12.37
N GLY A 327 -1.22 -1.10 12.15
CA GLY A 327 -2.21 -2.05 12.71
C GLY A 327 -2.36 -1.95 14.22
N PRO A 328 -1.38 -2.32 15.04
CA PRO A 328 -1.51 -2.36 16.50
C PRO A 328 -1.69 -0.99 17.18
N SER A 329 -1.23 0.10 16.56
CA SER A 329 -1.42 1.44 17.12
C SER A 329 -2.77 2.08 16.74
N ASN A 330 -3.55 1.45 15.85
CA ASN A 330 -4.86 1.93 15.40
C ASN A 330 -4.84 3.36 14.83
N ASP A 331 -3.82 3.65 14.05
CA ASP A 331 -3.59 4.97 13.47
C ASP A 331 -3.02 4.91 12.05
N VAL A 332 -3.01 6.07 11.41
CA VAL A 332 -2.37 6.31 10.13
C VAL A 332 -1.30 7.38 10.32
N SER A 333 -0.08 7.07 9.94
CA SER A 333 1.01 8.06 9.88
C SER A 333 0.96 8.82 8.56
N VAL A 334 1.15 10.13 8.61
CA VAL A 334 1.39 10.99 7.45
C VAL A 334 2.86 11.39 7.46
N VAL A 335 3.58 10.97 6.45
CA VAL A 335 5.02 11.24 6.28
C VAL A 335 5.19 12.30 5.20
N ASP A 336 5.88 13.40 5.53
CA ASP A 336 6.39 14.36 4.56
C ASP A 336 7.69 13.82 3.97
N LEU A 337 7.66 13.47 2.68
CA LEU A 337 8.76 12.82 1.98
C LEU A 337 9.94 13.76 1.73
N ALA A 338 9.70 15.06 1.61
CA ALA A 338 10.77 16.06 1.46
C ALA A 338 11.45 16.33 2.81
N ALA A 339 10.68 16.36 3.90
CA ALA A 339 11.22 16.56 5.25
C ALA A 339 11.79 15.27 5.87
N GLY A 340 11.53 14.10 5.28
CA GLY A 340 11.99 12.80 5.78
C GLY A 340 11.45 12.45 7.18
N ARG A 341 10.23 12.85 7.53
CA ARG A 341 9.67 12.62 8.86
C ARG A 341 8.16 12.52 8.88
N GLU A 342 7.63 11.84 9.90
CA GLU A 342 6.21 11.88 10.23
C GLU A 342 5.82 13.32 10.65
N VAL A 343 4.76 13.84 10.04
CA VAL A 343 4.23 15.18 10.34
C VAL A 343 2.90 15.13 11.05
N MET A 344 2.16 14.02 10.95
CA MET A 344 0.88 13.84 11.62
C MET A 344 0.61 12.35 11.85
N ARG A 345 -0.19 12.07 12.89
CA ARG A 345 -0.75 10.76 13.18
C ARG A 345 -2.26 10.89 13.37
N ILE A 346 -3.01 10.12 12.60
CA ILE A 346 -4.47 10.20 12.52
C ILE A 346 -5.05 8.93 13.12
N LYS A 347 -5.95 9.07 14.10
CA LYS A 347 -6.65 7.91 14.67
C LYS A 347 -7.55 7.28 13.60
N ALA A 348 -7.47 5.97 13.45
CA ALA A 348 -8.31 5.16 12.55
C ALA A 348 -9.17 4.17 13.35
N GLY A 349 -9.84 3.26 12.67
CA GLY A 349 -10.51 2.12 13.29
C GLY A 349 -9.52 1.11 13.87
N ALA A 350 -10.01 -0.07 14.27
CA ALA A 350 -9.17 -1.09 14.90
C ALA A 350 -8.39 -1.89 13.86
N SER A 351 -7.08 -1.95 14.03
CA SER A 351 -6.13 -2.67 13.16
C SER A 351 -6.16 -2.19 11.71
N PRO A 352 -5.73 -0.93 11.41
CA PRO A 352 -5.56 -0.45 10.04
C PRO A 352 -4.63 -1.37 9.24
N TRP A 353 -5.04 -1.68 7.98
CA TRP A 353 -4.31 -2.64 7.15
C TRP A 353 -3.93 -2.07 5.77
N GLY A 354 -4.88 -1.77 4.91
CA GLY A 354 -4.68 -1.28 3.55
C GLY A 354 -4.97 0.20 3.39
N ILE A 355 -4.35 0.82 2.39
CA ILE A 355 -4.56 2.24 2.04
C ILE A 355 -4.87 2.37 0.56
N ALA A 356 -5.93 3.11 0.24
CA ALA A 356 -6.24 3.55 -1.12
C ALA A 356 -6.43 5.06 -1.18
N ILE A 357 -5.94 5.68 -2.23
CA ILE A 357 -6.05 7.12 -2.46
C ILE A 357 -7.00 7.38 -3.62
N VAL A 358 -8.06 8.11 -3.36
CA VAL A 358 -9.02 8.55 -4.37
C VAL A 358 -8.78 10.01 -4.70
N ALA A 359 -8.34 10.29 -5.92
CA ALA A 359 -8.22 11.67 -6.38
C ALA A 359 -9.62 12.30 -6.46
N GLY A 360 -9.76 13.53 -5.98
CA GLY A 360 -10.99 14.29 -6.11
C GLY A 360 -11.35 14.59 -7.57
N PRO A 361 -12.57 15.05 -7.84
CA PRO A 361 -12.97 15.40 -9.19
C PRO A 361 -12.02 16.43 -9.78
N ARG A 362 -11.68 16.20 -11.06
CA ARG A 362 -10.83 17.11 -11.84
C ARG A 362 -11.56 18.41 -12.14
#